data_5ffcdc20603823f8b884d93e38397663
#
_entry.id   5ffcdc20603823f8b884d93e38397663
#
_cell.length_a   1.000
_cell.length_b   1.000
_cell.length_c   1.000
_cell.angle_alpha   90.00
_cell.angle_beta   90.00
_cell.angle_gamma   90.00
#
_symmetry.space_group_name_H-M   'P 1'
#
loop_
_entity.id
_entity.type
_entity.pdbx_description
1 polymer ?
#
loop_
_entity_poly.entity_id
_entity_poly.type
_entity_poly.pdbx_seq_one_letter_code
_entity_poly.pdbx_strand_id
1 'polypeptide(L)'
;MKVLVINAGSSSLKYQLIDMADESVIAKGICERVGSEDACISFKTPDGQKIEYNAPMANHTAAFAEVKKVLTEGEYKVIDDISEITAVGHRVVQGGSLFNKSMLVTDEVIKGIEEMCALAPLHNPAHIQGINASIELFGKDVPQVAVFDNAFHSTMPAEAYTFPVPYEFYEKYQVRKYGFHGTSHRFVSARCAEVMGKNIEDLKIVTCHLGNGSSITAVKGGKVIDTTMGLTPLDGLIMGTRCGAIDPSAVLFIMEKENLSVKEMDTLLNKKSGILGISGVGSDDRDVKAEAASNEKGLGERCQLARNILAYQIKRYIGAYTAAMDGIDAIVFTGGIGENADDIRAKVCKELTFLGIEIDEEYGKTLVKGAEGELSTENSKVKVYVLPTNEELVIARDTKAIVEAM
;
A
#
# COMPACT_ATOMS: atom_id res chain seq x y z
N MET A 1 10.74 -22.39 -8.95
CA MET A 1 11.46 -21.14 -8.59
C MET A 1 10.94 -20.67 -7.24
N LYS A 2 11.82 -20.52 -6.23
CA LYS A 2 11.45 -19.91 -4.95
C LYS A 2 11.89 -18.44 -4.94
N VAL A 3 10.95 -17.53 -4.76
CA VAL A 3 11.19 -16.09 -4.72
C VAL A 3 11.02 -15.57 -3.31
N LEU A 4 12.04 -14.88 -2.79
CA LEU A 4 11.95 -14.15 -1.53
C LEU A 4 11.51 -12.71 -1.82
N VAL A 5 10.37 -12.31 -1.30
CA VAL A 5 9.86 -10.94 -1.40
C VAL A 5 10.23 -10.18 -0.14
N ILE A 6 10.79 -8.97 -0.32
CA ILE A 6 11.29 -8.10 0.74
C ILE A 6 10.60 -6.74 0.68
N ASN A 7 10.18 -6.27 1.85
CA ASN A 7 9.75 -4.91 2.07
C ASN A 7 10.51 -4.33 3.28
N ALA A 8 11.58 -3.59 3.00
CA ALA A 8 12.45 -2.98 4.00
C ALA A 8 11.95 -1.58 4.37
N GLY A 9 11.54 -1.38 5.63
CA GLY A 9 11.26 -0.07 6.20
C GLY A 9 12.45 0.46 7.00
N SER A 10 12.37 1.68 7.52
CA SER A 10 13.46 2.31 8.28
C SER A 10 13.88 1.52 9.55
N SER A 11 12.93 0.83 10.17
CA SER A 11 13.15 0.02 11.38
C SER A 11 12.46 -1.35 11.31
N SER A 12 12.16 -1.84 10.10
CA SER A 12 11.49 -3.12 9.90
C SER A 12 11.90 -3.77 8.60
N LEU A 13 11.82 -5.12 8.57
CA LEU A 13 12.02 -5.92 7.36
C LEU A 13 10.90 -6.97 7.31
N LYS A 14 9.93 -6.79 6.42
CA LYS A 14 8.94 -7.83 6.13
C LYS A 14 9.45 -8.73 5.02
N TYR A 15 9.19 -10.03 5.16
CA TYR A 15 9.57 -11.00 4.13
C TYR A 15 8.46 -12.03 3.88
N GLN A 16 8.46 -12.54 2.67
CA GLN A 16 7.63 -13.66 2.27
C GLN A 16 8.36 -14.52 1.26
N LEU A 17 8.49 -15.83 1.52
CA LEU A 17 9.03 -16.80 0.60
C LEU A 17 7.89 -17.48 -0.14
N ILE A 18 7.91 -17.44 -1.46
CA ILE A 18 6.83 -17.94 -2.32
C ILE A 18 7.40 -18.98 -3.30
N ASP A 19 6.74 -20.13 -3.41
CA ASP A 19 7.01 -21.07 -4.49
C ASP A 19 6.22 -20.65 -5.75
N MET A 20 6.95 -20.28 -6.79
CA MET A 20 6.36 -19.82 -8.05
C MET A 20 5.91 -20.96 -8.96
N ALA A 21 5.94 -22.21 -8.51
CA ALA A 21 5.34 -23.34 -9.23
C ALA A 21 3.82 -23.35 -9.08
N ASP A 22 3.32 -23.00 -7.89
CA ASP A 22 1.89 -22.98 -7.52
C ASP A 22 1.47 -21.67 -6.81
N GLU A 23 2.39 -20.72 -6.67
CA GLU A 23 2.22 -19.44 -5.99
C GLU A 23 1.90 -19.58 -4.47
N SER A 24 2.25 -20.71 -3.88
CA SER A 24 2.04 -20.96 -2.45
C SER A 24 3.06 -20.21 -1.58
N VAL A 25 2.58 -19.73 -0.42
CA VAL A 25 3.45 -19.07 0.57
C VAL A 25 4.11 -20.13 1.43
N ILE A 26 5.43 -20.29 1.30
CA ILE A 26 6.24 -21.22 2.10
C ILE A 26 6.47 -20.66 3.51
N ALA A 27 6.81 -19.37 3.61
CA ALA A 27 7.06 -18.69 4.88
C ALA A 27 6.76 -17.21 4.78
N LYS A 28 6.39 -16.58 5.91
CA LYS A 28 6.26 -15.14 6.04
C LYS A 28 6.56 -14.67 7.45
N GLY A 29 7.17 -13.49 7.56
CA GLY A 29 7.49 -12.90 8.84
C GLY A 29 7.90 -11.44 8.75
N ILE A 30 8.26 -10.90 9.90
CA ILE A 30 8.69 -9.53 10.05
C ILE A 30 9.78 -9.44 11.13
N CYS A 31 10.83 -8.70 10.83
CA CYS A 31 11.74 -8.14 11.82
C CYS A 31 11.26 -6.74 12.17
N GLU A 32 11.11 -6.45 13.45
CA GLU A 32 10.65 -5.15 13.94
C GLU A 32 11.68 -4.52 14.86
N ARG A 33 11.65 -3.19 14.96
CA ARG A 33 12.56 -2.39 15.78
C ARG A 33 14.04 -2.65 15.45
N VAL A 34 14.31 -2.90 14.16
CA VAL A 34 15.69 -3.04 13.65
C VAL A 34 16.48 -1.78 13.99
N GLY A 35 17.65 -1.95 14.57
CA GLY A 35 18.51 -0.87 15.08
C GLY A 35 18.31 -0.54 16.55
N SER A 36 17.38 -1.20 17.26
CA SER A 36 17.17 -1.03 18.70
C SER A 36 17.51 -2.28 19.50
N GLU A 37 17.71 -2.11 20.83
CA GLU A 37 18.05 -3.21 21.74
C GLU A 37 16.92 -4.22 21.91
N ASP A 38 15.68 -3.80 21.70
CA ASP A 38 14.48 -4.62 21.80
C ASP A 38 13.99 -5.14 20.44
N ALA A 39 14.88 -5.21 19.45
CA ALA A 39 14.56 -5.76 18.15
C ALA A 39 14.03 -7.21 18.25
N CYS A 40 13.01 -7.53 17.48
CA CYS A 40 12.40 -8.86 17.48
C CYS A 40 12.08 -9.34 16.07
N ILE A 41 11.99 -10.65 15.93
CA ILE A 41 11.47 -11.28 14.72
C ILE A 41 10.22 -12.07 15.07
N SER A 42 9.20 -11.95 14.23
CA SER A 42 8.02 -12.81 14.29
C SER A 42 7.73 -13.42 12.92
N PHE A 43 7.30 -14.68 12.92
CA PHE A 43 6.96 -15.41 11.71
C PHE A 43 5.82 -16.40 11.97
N LYS A 44 5.17 -16.82 10.89
CA LYS A 44 4.18 -17.90 10.95
C LYS A 44 4.79 -19.18 10.42
N THR A 45 4.62 -20.24 11.19
CA THR A 45 4.98 -21.60 10.80
C THR A 45 4.00 -22.13 9.73
N PRO A 46 4.34 -23.20 8.99
CA PRO A 46 3.45 -23.80 8.00
C PRO A 46 2.10 -24.25 8.57
N ASP A 47 2.05 -24.66 9.85
CA ASP A 47 0.82 -25.03 10.58
C ASP A 47 0.05 -23.83 11.15
N GLY A 48 0.55 -22.60 10.89
CA GLY A 48 -0.13 -21.35 11.24
C GLY A 48 0.17 -20.79 12.63
N GLN A 49 1.05 -21.42 13.43
CA GLN A 49 1.47 -20.87 14.71
C GLN A 49 2.28 -19.58 14.50
N LYS A 50 2.07 -18.59 15.37
CA LYS A 50 2.93 -17.39 15.43
C LYS A 50 4.06 -17.62 16.41
N ILE A 51 5.30 -17.56 15.93
CA ILE A 51 6.51 -17.57 16.73
C ILE A 51 7.05 -16.14 16.79
N GLU A 52 7.49 -15.72 17.97
CA GLU A 52 8.08 -14.38 18.17
C GLU A 52 9.16 -14.46 19.22
N TYR A 53 10.33 -13.87 18.95
CA TYR A 53 11.42 -13.76 19.91
C TYR A 53 12.29 -12.54 19.65
N ASN A 54 12.95 -12.06 20.71
CA ASN A 54 13.91 -10.97 20.59
C ASN A 54 15.23 -11.49 20.00
N ALA A 55 15.76 -10.76 19.03
CA ALA A 55 17.03 -11.03 18.39
C ALA A 55 17.79 -9.71 18.17
N PRO A 56 19.12 -9.68 18.42
CA PRO A 56 19.90 -8.47 18.20
C PRO A 56 20.03 -8.20 16.70
N MET A 57 19.38 -7.15 16.24
CA MET A 57 19.38 -6.73 14.82
C MET A 57 19.80 -5.26 14.73
N ALA A 58 21.11 -5.00 14.78
CA ALA A 58 21.66 -3.65 14.75
C ALA A 58 21.39 -2.89 13.44
N ASN A 59 21.14 -3.60 12.34
CA ASN A 59 20.86 -3.06 11.01
C ASN A 59 20.14 -4.08 10.13
N HIS A 60 19.86 -3.74 8.88
CA HIS A 60 19.18 -4.62 7.94
C HIS A 60 20.00 -5.88 7.59
N THR A 61 21.34 -5.81 7.53
CA THR A 61 22.18 -7.00 7.32
C THR A 61 21.97 -8.03 8.44
N ALA A 62 21.92 -7.58 9.70
CA ALA A 62 21.63 -8.46 10.83
C ALA A 62 20.19 -9.01 10.79
N ALA A 63 19.23 -8.19 10.35
CA ALA A 63 17.85 -8.66 10.16
C ALA A 63 17.75 -9.74 9.07
N PHE A 64 18.47 -9.60 7.96
CA PHE A 64 18.54 -10.64 6.92
C PHE A 64 19.22 -11.93 7.44
N ALA A 65 20.23 -11.83 8.30
CA ALA A 65 20.85 -12.99 8.93
C ALA A 65 19.84 -13.77 9.81
N GLU A 66 18.99 -13.07 10.57
CA GLU A 66 17.92 -13.71 11.34
C GLU A 66 16.83 -14.31 10.42
N VAL A 67 16.47 -13.66 9.33
CA VAL A 67 15.55 -14.24 8.33
C VAL A 67 16.13 -15.53 7.76
N LYS A 68 17.44 -15.53 7.35
CA LYS A 68 18.12 -16.74 6.89
C LYS A 68 18.01 -17.86 7.91
N LYS A 69 18.37 -17.58 9.17
CA LYS A 69 18.32 -18.54 10.25
C LYS A 69 16.93 -19.15 10.43
N VAL A 70 15.88 -18.34 10.46
CA VAL A 70 14.49 -18.82 10.56
C VAL A 70 14.12 -19.73 9.39
N LEU A 71 14.58 -19.41 8.18
CA LEU A 71 14.24 -20.18 6.98
C LEU A 71 15.00 -21.52 6.89
N THR A 72 16.26 -21.58 7.39
CA THR A 72 17.18 -22.72 7.16
C THR A 72 17.54 -23.51 8.40
N GLU A 73 17.26 -23.02 9.61
CA GLU A 73 17.72 -23.64 10.86
C GLU A 73 16.57 -23.90 11.83
N GLY A 74 16.79 -24.86 12.74
CA GLY A 74 15.86 -25.16 13.85
C GLY A 74 14.65 -26.00 13.43
N GLU A 75 13.69 -26.07 14.34
CA GLU A 75 12.49 -26.92 14.23
C GLU A 75 11.54 -26.44 13.10
N TYR A 76 11.53 -25.14 12.83
CA TYR A 76 10.57 -24.51 11.90
C TYR A 76 11.20 -24.15 10.56
N LYS A 77 12.39 -24.70 10.23
CA LYS A 77 13.01 -24.48 8.92
C LYS A 77 12.08 -24.93 7.80
N VAL A 78 12.07 -24.18 6.71
CA VAL A 78 11.19 -24.43 5.55
C VAL A 78 11.96 -24.72 4.26
N ILE A 79 13.28 -24.50 4.28
CA ILE A 79 14.24 -24.88 3.22
C ILE A 79 15.49 -25.46 3.86
N ASP A 80 16.18 -26.32 3.14
CA ASP A 80 17.41 -26.95 3.66
C ASP A 80 18.64 -26.05 3.53
N ASP A 81 18.70 -25.27 2.47
CA ASP A 81 19.79 -24.33 2.20
C ASP A 81 19.28 -23.03 1.58
N ILE A 82 19.96 -21.92 1.87
CA ILE A 82 19.60 -20.60 1.38
C ILE A 82 19.67 -20.51 -0.16
N SER A 83 20.46 -21.35 -0.84
CA SER A 83 20.57 -21.43 -2.29
C SER A 83 19.31 -21.92 -3.01
N GLU A 84 18.34 -22.45 -2.25
CA GLU A 84 17.01 -22.74 -2.81
C GLU A 84 16.23 -21.48 -3.17
N ILE A 85 16.59 -20.32 -2.63
CA ILE A 85 16.05 -19.01 -3.01
C ILE A 85 16.76 -18.60 -4.29
N THR A 86 16.03 -18.61 -5.38
CA THR A 86 16.59 -18.42 -6.73
C THR A 86 16.46 -16.99 -7.24
N ALA A 87 15.69 -16.14 -6.57
CA ALA A 87 15.57 -14.72 -6.87
C ALA A 87 14.99 -13.96 -5.68
N VAL A 88 15.24 -12.64 -5.61
CA VAL A 88 14.69 -11.75 -4.57
C VAL A 88 13.96 -10.57 -5.23
N GLY A 89 12.72 -10.34 -4.81
CA GLY A 89 11.93 -9.18 -5.21
C GLY A 89 11.85 -8.14 -4.10
N HIS A 90 12.15 -6.89 -4.41
CA HIS A 90 12.15 -5.77 -3.47
C HIS A 90 11.05 -4.78 -3.79
N ARG A 91 10.24 -4.44 -2.78
CA ARG A 91 9.36 -3.27 -2.88
C ARG A 91 10.20 -2.01 -2.76
N VAL A 92 9.99 -1.06 -3.68
CA VAL A 92 10.55 0.29 -3.66
C VAL A 92 9.42 1.30 -3.76
N VAL A 93 9.32 2.24 -2.82
CA VAL A 93 8.17 3.16 -2.78
C VAL A 93 8.21 4.16 -3.93
N GLN A 94 9.37 4.74 -4.24
CA GLN A 94 9.46 5.83 -5.21
C GLN A 94 10.48 5.54 -6.31
N GLY A 95 9.99 5.40 -7.54
CA GLY A 95 10.81 5.26 -8.75
C GLY A 95 10.89 6.53 -9.59
N GLY A 96 10.19 7.60 -9.17
CA GLY A 96 10.12 8.85 -9.93
C GLY A 96 9.50 8.67 -11.30
N SER A 97 9.96 9.47 -12.24
CA SER A 97 9.68 9.30 -13.68
C SER A 97 10.69 8.37 -14.37
N LEU A 98 11.73 7.91 -13.65
CA LEU A 98 12.77 7.04 -14.19
C LEU A 98 12.28 5.60 -14.35
N PHE A 99 11.48 5.11 -13.41
CA PHE A 99 11.06 3.71 -13.38
C PHE A 99 9.54 3.59 -13.50
N ASN A 100 9.10 3.22 -14.69
CA ASN A 100 7.68 2.98 -15.01
C ASN A 100 7.27 1.50 -15.03
N LYS A 101 8.20 0.63 -14.66
CA LYS A 101 8.02 -0.82 -14.55
C LYS A 101 9.03 -1.41 -13.57
N SER A 102 8.83 -2.67 -13.21
CA SER A 102 9.79 -3.44 -12.40
C SER A 102 11.11 -3.66 -13.16
N MET A 103 12.23 -3.61 -12.46
CA MET A 103 13.58 -3.63 -13.05
C MET A 103 14.48 -4.64 -12.34
N LEU A 104 15.32 -5.35 -13.12
CA LEU A 104 16.46 -6.06 -12.55
C LEU A 104 17.40 -5.05 -11.87
N VAL A 105 17.80 -5.34 -10.64
CA VAL A 105 18.69 -4.47 -9.87
C VAL A 105 20.09 -4.54 -10.45
N THR A 106 20.58 -3.39 -10.90
CA THR A 106 21.95 -3.14 -11.34
C THR A 106 22.48 -1.92 -10.57
N ASP A 107 23.77 -1.63 -10.71
CA ASP A 107 24.37 -0.43 -10.10
C ASP A 107 23.66 0.86 -10.61
N GLU A 108 23.23 0.88 -11.89
CA GLU A 108 22.48 2.01 -12.45
C GLU A 108 21.07 2.13 -11.82
N VAL A 109 20.40 1.00 -11.57
CA VAL A 109 19.09 1.01 -10.91
C VAL A 109 19.21 1.48 -9.47
N ILE A 110 20.22 1.02 -8.72
CA ILE A 110 20.48 1.50 -7.35
C ILE A 110 20.73 3.02 -7.36
N LYS A 111 21.58 3.50 -8.26
CA LYS A 111 21.84 4.94 -8.42
C LYS A 111 20.57 5.73 -8.75
N GLY A 112 19.73 5.21 -9.63
CA GLY A 112 18.44 5.83 -9.94
C GLY A 112 17.50 5.89 -8.72
N ILE A 113 17.48 4.85 -7.87
CA ILE A 113 16.72 4.86 -6.60
C ILE A 113 17.32 5.87 -5.61
N GLU A 114 18.65 6.02 -5.58
CA GLU A 114 19.34 7.05 -4.76
C GLU A 114 18.93 8.47 -5.17
N GLU A 115 18.89 8.77 -6.47
CA GLU A 115 18.42 10.05 -7.00
C GLU A 115 16.97 10.36 -6.56
N MET A 116 16.12 9.32 -6.41
CA MET A 116 14.73 9.46 -5.96
C MET A 116 14.60 9.59 -4.43
N CYS A 117 15.68 9.49 -3.64
CA CYS A 117 15.61 9.69 -2.18
C CYS A 117 15.11 11.11 -1.81
N ALA A 118 15.34 12.11 -2.65
CA ALA A 118 14.80 13.45 -2.43
C ALA A 118 13.25 13.48 -2.43
N LEU A 119 12.60 12.60 -3.20
CA LEU A 119 11.14 12.49 -3.28
C LEU A 119 10.56 11.55 -2.20
N ALA A 120 11.37 10.64 -1.67
CA ALA A 120 10.95 9.67 -0.64
C ALA A 120 12.02 9.50 0.46
N PRO A 121 12.37 10.56 1.19
CA PRO A 121 13.48 10.54 2.16
C PRO A 121 13.23 9.61 3.35
N LEU A 122 11.98 9.27 3.64
CA LEU A 122 11.60 8.36 4.72
C LEU A 122 11.57 6.87 4.31
N HIS A 123 11.69 6.57 3.00
CA HIS A 123 11.47 5.22 2.47
C HIS A 123 12.67 4.72 1.64
N ASN A 124 13.03 5.43 0.56
CA ASN A 124 14.04 4.94 -0.40
C ASN A 124 15.40 4.62 0.23
N PRO A 125 15.94 5.41 1.20
CA PRO A 125 17.21 5.03 1.84
C PRO A 125 17.16 3.65 2.52
N ALA A 126 16.04 3.30 3.17
CA ALA A 126 15.88 1.99 3.80
C ALA A 126 15.75 0.87 2.76
N HIS A 127 15.09 1.14 1.63
CA HIS A 127 15.00 0.17 0.53
C HIS A 127 16.37 -0.14 -0.06
N ILE A 128 17.23 0.87 -0.27
CA ILE A 128 18.62 0.69 -0.75
C ILE A 128 19.42 -0.14 0.26
N GLN A 129 19.29 0.14 1.56
CA GLN A 129 19.93 -0.67 2.61
C GLN A 129 19.46 -2.13 2.55
N GLY A 130 18.16 -2.35 2.37
CA GLY A 130 17.59 -3.70 2.22
C GLY A 130 18.11 -4.42 0.97
N ILE A 131 18.18 -3.75 -0.18
CA ILE A 131 18.73 -4.30 -1.42
C ILE A 131 20.20 -4.68 -1.24
N ASN A 132 21.03 -3.78 -0.69
CA ASN A 132 22.44 -4.04 -0.48
C ASN A 132 22.68 -5.18 0.50
N ALA A 133 21.95 -5.24 1.61
CA ALA A 133 22.02 -6.34 2.58
C ALA A 133 21.59 -7.68 1.96
N SER A 134 20.60 -7.67 1.06
CA SER A 134 20.19 -8.84 0.30
C SER A 134 21.30 -9.32 -0.64
N ILE A 135 21.91 -8.41 -1.39
CA ILE A 135 23.04 -8.74 -2.30
C ILE A 135 24.24 -9.31 -1.49
N GLU A 136 24.51 -8.75 -0.32
CA GLU A 136 25.57 -9.24 0.56
C GLU A 136 25.30 -10.69 1.04
N LEU A 137 24.04 -10.99 1.38
CA LEU A 137 23.66 -12.32 1.89
C LEU A 137 23.60 -13.39 0.79
N PHE A 138 22.95 -13.08 -0.33
CA PHE A 138 22.68 -14.05 -1.40
C PHE A 138 23.76 -14.12 -2.48
N GLY A 139 24.65 -13.14 -2.51
CA GLY A 139 25.65 -12.99 -3.57
C GLY A 139 25.07 -12.32 -4.83
N LYS A 140 25.99 -11.92 -5.73
CA LYS A 140 25.62 -11.20 -6.98
C LYS A 140 25.00 -12.11 -8.04
N ASP A 141 25.12 -13.42 -7.90
CA ASP A 141 24.58 -14.39 -8.84
C ASP A 141 23.08 -14.64 -8.66
N VAL A 142 22.51 -14.30 -7.46
CA VAL A 142 21.07 -14.37 -7.23
C VAL A 142 20.41 -13.08 -7.73
N PRO A 143 19.55 -13.15 -8.78
CA PRO A 143 18.90 -11.98 -9.33
C PRO A 143 18.07 -11.23 -8.28
N GLN A 144 18.20 -9.91 -8.28
CA GLN A 144 17.42 -9.01 -7.43
C GLN A 144 16.53 -8.16 -8.34
N VAL A 145 15.25 -7.98 -8.01
CA VAL A 145 14.31 -7.19 -8.79
C VAL A 145 13.68 -6.10 -7.93
N ALA A 146 13.72 -4.85 -8.40
CA ALA A 146 13.04 -3.72 -7.78
C ALA A 146 11.65 -3.55 -8.40
N VAL A 147 10.62 -3.53 -7.57
CA VAL A 147 9.22 -3.31 -7.93
C VAL A 147 8.75 -2.00 -7.31
N PHE A 148 8.37 -1.04 -8.15
CA PHE A 148 8.10 0.33 -7.73
C PHE A 148 6.61 0.56 -7.49
N ASP A 149 6.24 1.09 -6.30
CA ASP A 149 4.85 1.36 -5.91
C ASP A 149 4.16 2.37 -6.84
N ASN A 150 4.90 3.31 -7.39
CA ASN A 150 4.36 4.32 -8.30
C ASN A 150 4.31 3.87 -9.76
N ALA A 151 4.93 2.75 -10.14
CA ALA A 151 5.06 2.34 -11.55
C ALA A 151 3.71 2.11 -12.23
N PHE A 152 2.74 1.50 -11.55
CA PHE A 152 1.40 1.29 -12.10
C PHE A 152 0.69 2.60 -12.48
N HIS A 153 0.99 3.69 -11.75
CA HIS A 153 0.43 5.02 -11.97
C HIS A 153 1.13 5.82 -13.08
N SER A 154 2.19 5.28 -13.70
CA SER A 154 2.96 5.97 -14.75
C SER A 154 2.15 6.29 -16.01
N THR A 155 0.99 5.64 -16.20
CA THR A 155 0.10 5.85 -17.34
C THR A 155 -0.84 7.04 -17.19
N MET A 156 -0.84 7.73 -16.04
CA MET A 156 -1.66 8.93 -15.84
C MET A 156 -1.36 9.99 -16.91
N PRO A 157 -2.39 10.63 -17.49
CA PRO A 157 -2.22 11.72 -18.44
C PRO A 157 -1.70 12.99 -17.75
N ALA A 158 -1.08 13.88 -18.54
CA ALA A 158 -0.39 15.06 -18.01
C ALA A 158 -1.31 15.99 -17.19
N GLU A 159 -2.54 16.15 -17.61
CA GLU A 159 -3.56 16.95 -16.92
C GLU A 159 -3.95 16.38 -15.54
N ALA A 160 -3.76 15.07 -15.31
CA ALA A 160 -4.03 14.45 -14.03
C ALA A 160 -2.83 14.51 -13.06
N TYR A 161 -1.61 14.46 -13.58
CA TYR A 161 -0.43 14.44 -12.71
C TYR A 161 0.24 15.81 -12.49
N THR A 162 -0.01 16.80 -13.33
CA THR A 162 0.65 18.12 -13.21
C THR A 162 -0.03 18.94 -12.13
N PHE A 163 0.72 19.41 -11.14
CA PHE A 163 0.23 20.37 -10.17
C PHE A 163 0.19 21.78 -10.77
N PRO A 164 -0.87 22.60 -10.51
CA PRO A 164 -1.03 23.94 -11.05
C PRO A 164 -0.17 24.99 -10.30
N VAL A 165 1.12 24.74 -10.27
CA VAL A 165 2.17 25.65 -9.76
C VAL A 165 3.10 26.01 -10.91
N PRO A 166 4.03 27.00 -10.79
CA PRO A 166 4.95 27.31 -11.87
C PRO A 166 5.62 26.07 -12.45
N TYR A 167 5.49 25.87 -13.77
CA TYR A 167 5.89 24.64 -14.47
C TYR A 167 7.36 24.29 -14.29
N GLU A 168 8.20 25.31 -14.04
CA GLU A 168 9.63 25.12 -13.73
C GLU A 168 9.89 24.19 -12.53
N PHE A 169 8.95 24.07 -11.58
CA PHE A 169 9.11 23.14 -10.46
C PHE A 169 8.93 21.68 -10.87
N TYR A 170 8.09 21.44 -11.89
CA TYR A 170 8.03 20.13 -12.52
C TYR A 170 9.35 19.82 -13.25
N GLU A 171 9.85 20.75 -14.05
CA GLU A 171 11.09 20.54 -14.83
C GLU A 171 12.33 20.35 -13.93
N LYS A 172 12.48 21.19 -12.89
CA LYS A 172 13.68 21.16 -12.03
C LYS A 172 13.65 20.08 -10.95
N TYR A 173 12.49 19.85 -10.37
CA TYR A 173 12.36 19.05 -9.15
C TYR A 173 11.41 17.87 -9.30
N GLN A 174 10.86 17.65 -10.48
CA GLN A 174 9.87 16.61 -10.77
C GLN A 174 8.63 16.69 -9.84
N VAL A 175 8.20 17.92 -9.48
CA VAL A 175 7.03 18.17 -8.66
C VAL A 175 5.76 17.87 -9.46
N ARG A 176 5.26 16.66 -9.25
CA ARG A 176 4.05 16.12 -9.89
C ARG A 176 3.39 15.07 -8.99
N LYS A 177 2.17 14.68 -9.34
CA LYS A 177 1.51 13.51 -8.73
C LYS A 177 2.16 12.23 -9.27
N TYR A 178 2.51 11.31 -8.35
CA TYR A 178 3.03 9.97 -8.67
C TYR A 178 2.03 8.86 -8.39
N GLY A 179 1.35 8.91 -7.24
CA GLY A 179 0.51 7.82 -6.76
C GLY A 179 1.32 6.67 -6.16
N PHE A 180 0.69 5.92 -5.26
CA PHE A 180 1.32 4.83 -4.52
C PHE A 180 0.34 3.68 -4.32
N HIS A 181 0.76 2.60 -3.65
CA HIS A 181 0.05 1.32 -3.59
C HIS A 181 -0.20 0.69 -4.98
N GLY A 182 0.68 0.98 -5.93
CA GLY A 182 0.51 0.55 -7.32
C GLY A 182 0.43 -0.96 -7.47
N THR A 183 1.21 -1.72 -6.71
CA THR A 183 1.14 -3.19 -6.68
C THR A 183 -0.23 -3.68 -6.26
N SER A 184 -0.82 -3.06 -5.22
CA SER A 184 -2.18 -3.37 -4.76
C SER A 184 -3.23 -3.01 -5.79
N HIS A 185 -3.24 -1.77 -6.30
CA HIS A 185 -4.22 -1.34 -7.30
C HIS A 185 -4.15 -2.18 -8.58
N ARG A 186 -2.96 -2.55 -9.01
CA ARG A 186 -2.73 -3.46 -10.16
C ARG A 186 -3.32 -4.84 -9.89
N PHE A 187 -3.03 -5.41 -8.71
CA PHE A 187 -3.54 -6.72 -8.35
C PHE A 187 -5.07 -6.76 -8.33
N VAL A 188 -5.70 -5.86 -7.56
CA VAL A 188 -7.15 -5.93 -7.35
C VAL A 188 -7.95 -5.50 -8.59
N SER A 189 -7.40 -4.64 -9.46
CA SER A 189 -8.07 -4.31 -10.73
C SER A 189 -8.04 -5.49 -11.71
N ALA A 190 -6.93 -6.22 -11.79
CA ALA A 190 -6.84 -7.45 -12.57
C ALA A 190 -7.76 -8.54 -12.00
N ARG A 191 -7.74 -8.74 -10.67
CA ARG A 191 -8.63 -9.70 -10.00
C ARG A 191 -10.11 -9.36 -10.21
N CYS A 192 -10.47 -8.07 -10.20
CA CYS A 192 -11.82 -7.62 -10.50
C CYS A 192 -12.26 -8.05 -11.91
N ALA A 193 -11.41 -7.88 -12.91
CA ALA A 193 -11.71 -8.32 -14.27
C ALA A 193 -11.89 -9.84 -14.36
N GLU A 194 -11.04 -10.62 -13.66
CA GLU A 194 -11.16 -12.08 -13.57
C GLU A 194 -12.50 -12.52 -12.97
N VAL A 195 -12.88 -11.98 -11.80
CA VAL A 195 -14.14 -12.36 -11.12
C VAL A 195 -15.37 -11.89 -11.89
N MET A 196 -15.26 -10.80 -12.66
CA MET A 196 -16.30 -10.36 -13.58
C MET A 196 -16.38 -11.20 -14.86
N GLY A 197 -15.37 -12.05 -15.14
CA GLY A 197 -15.27 -12.79 -16.39
C GLY A 197 -15.16 -11.89 -17.63
N LYS A 198 -14.53 -10.71 -17.49
CA LYS A 198 -14.38 -9.70 -18.54
C LYS A 198 -12.92 -9.36 -18.81
N ASN A 199 -12.65 -8.84 -20.00
CA ASN A 199 -11.32 -8.30 -20.29
C ASN A 199 -11.13 -6.95 -19.57
N ILE A 200 -10.01 -6.77 -18.89
CA ILE A 200 -9.71 -5.52 -18.18
C ILE A 200 -9.65 -4.31 -19.11
N GLU A 201 -9.33 -4.52 -20.37
CA GLU A 201 -9.29 -3.46 -21.40
C GLU A 201 -10.67 -2.82 -21.67
N ASP A 202 -11.75 -3.54 -21.35
CA ASP A 202 -13.12 -3.09 -21.53
C ASP A 202 -13.73 -2.45 -20.27
N LEU A 203 -12.98 -2.39 -19.15
CA LEU A 203 -13.50 -2.03 -17.84
C LEU A 203 -13.02 -0.66 -17.37
N LYS A 204 -13.91 0.00 -16.61
CA LYS A 204 -13.68 1.21 -15.83
C LYS A 204 -13.85 0.87 -14.34
N ILE A 205 -12.77 0.79 -13.62
CA ILE A 205 -12.72 0.29 -12.24
C ILE A 205 -12.20 1.38 -11.31
N VAL A 206 -12.87 1.62 -10.20
CA VAL A 206 -12.34 2.41 -9.09
C VAL A 206 -11.88 1.44 -7.99
N THR A 207 -10.60 1.44 -7.68
CA THR A 207 -10.01 0.60 -6.63
C THR A 207 -9.73 1.42 -5.38
N CYS A 208 -10.26 1.00 -4.24
CA CYS A 208 -10.15 1.66 -2.94
C CYS A 208 -9.26 0.83 -2.03
N HIS A 209 -7.97 1.11 -1.98
CA HIS A 209 -7.03 0.53 -1.01
C HIS A 209 -7.11 1.35 0.28
N LEU A 210 -7.75 0.80 1.31
CA LEU A 210 -8.05 1.48 2.57
C LEU A 210 -7.39 0.75 3.73
N GLY A 211 -6.39 1.38 4.33
CA GLY A 211 -5.66 0.88 5.48
C GLY A 211 -5.11 2.02 6.33
N ASN A 212 -4.01 1.81 7.05
CA ASN A 212 -3.29 2.90 7.72
C ASN A 212 -2.77 3.95 6.72
N GLY A 213 -2.29 3.52 5.54
CA GLY A 213 -2.21 4.31 4.33
C GLY A 213 -3.44 4.00 3.48
N SER A 214 -4.02 5.01 2.83
CA SER A 214 -5.22 4.84 2.01
C SER A 214 -5.08 5.59 0.69
N SER A 215 -5.48 4.95 -0.40
CA SER A 215 -5.55 5.58 -1.72
C SER A 215 -6.70 5.01 -2.55
N ILE A 216 -7.17 5.81 -3.48
CA ILE A 216 -8.16 5.41 -4.48
C ILE A 216 -7.57 5.68 -5.85
N THR A 217 -7.76 4.75 -6.77
CA THR A 217 -7.21 4.83 -8.13
C THR A 217 -8.31 4.57 -9.15
N ALA A 218 -8.35 5.40 -10.20
CA ALA A 218 -9.20 5.23 -11.37
C ALA A 218 -8.44 4.40 -12.42
N VAL A 219 -8.95 3.23 -12.77
CA VAL A 219 -8.37 2.34 -13.78
C VAL A 219 -9.34 2.20 -14.95
N LYS A 220 -8.93 2.66 -16.13
CA LYS A 220 -9.71 2.56 -17.38
C LYS A 220 -8.90 1.76 -18.40
N GLY A 221 -9.45 0.65 -18.87
CA GLY A 221 -8.77 -0.20 -19.85
C GLY A 221 -7.43 -0.75 -19.33
N GLY A 222 -7.36 -1.10 -18.05
CA GLY A 222 -6.12 -1.57 -17.40
C GLY A 222 -5.07 -0.50 -17.13
N LYS A 223 -5.33 0.77 -17.45
CA LYS A 223 -4.42 1.91 -17.27
C LYS A 223 -4.94 2.88 -16.22
N VAL A 224 -4.04 3.40 -15.40
CA VAL A 224 -4.40 4.43 -14.41
C VAL A 224 -4.67 5.75 -15.12
N ILE A 225 -5.81 6.35 -14.78
CA ILE A 225 -6.25 7.68 -15.27
C ILE A 225 -5.99 8.74 -14.20
N ASP A 226 -6.23 8.43 -12.93
CA ASP A 226 -5.96 9.32 -11.80
C ASP A 226 -5.85 8.53 -10.50
N THR A 227 -5.27 9.15 -9.46
CA THR A 227 -5.14 8.56 -8.13
C THR A 227 -5.13 9.64 -7.05
N THR A 228 -5.41 9.27 -5.80
CA THR A 228 -5.52 10.24 -4.71
C THR A 228 -4.19 10.66 -4.10
N MET A 229 -3.21 9.77 -3.97
CA MET A 229 -1.91 10.14 -3.44
C MET A 229 -1.13 10.99 -4.45
N GLY A 230 -0.41 12.00 -3.95
CA GLY A 230 0.21 13.05 -4.75
C GLY A 230 1.70 12.86 -5.04
N LEU A 231 2.49 13.90 -4.76
CA LEU A 231 3.96 13.89 -4.80
C LEU A 231 4.52 12.83 -3.85
N THR A 232 3.88 12.73 -2.68
CA THR A 232 4.19 11.80 -1.60
C THR A 232 2.93 11.03 -1.19
N PRO A 233 3.03 9.98 -0.36
CA PRO A 233 1.87 9.27 0.17
C PRO A 233 1.04 10.07 1.20
N LEU A 234 1.21 11.39 1.30
CA LEU A 234 0.49 12.25 2.25
C LEU A 234 -0.88 12.69 1.72
N ASP A 235 -0.96 13.05 0.44
CA ASP A 235 -2.16 13.60 -0.19
C ASP A 235 -3.29 12.58 -0.33
N GLY A 236 -4.51 13.05 -0.56
CA GLY A 236 -5.69 12.25 -0.87
C GLY A 236 -6.62 12.07 0.32
N LEU A 237 -6.88 10.83 0.72
CA LEU A 237 -7.77 10.50 1.82
C LEU A 237 -7.17 10.83 3.19
N ILE A 238 -8.04 11.08 4.18
CA ILE A 238 -7.66 10.95 5.59
C ILE A 238 -7.14 9.53 5.84
N MET A 239 -6.02 9.41 6.55
CA MET A 239 -5.38 8.12 6.86
C MET A 239 -5.21 7.98 8.36
N GLY A 240 -4.60 6.90 8.83
CA GLY A 240 -4.40 6.67 10.26
C GLY A 240 -3.78 7.87 11.00
N THR A 241 -2.65 8.39 10.48
CA THR A 241 -1.91 9.53 11.07
C THR A 241 -1.67 10.68 10.10
N ARG A 242 -1.95 10.50 8.79
CA ARG A 242 -1.74 11.49 7.73
C ARG A 242 -3.02 12.27 7.47
N CYS A 243 -2.89 13.58 7.26
CA CYS A 243 -4.06 14.46 7.08
C CYS A 243 -4.83 14.20 5.77
N GLY A 244 -4.17 13.70 4.71
CA GLY A 244 -4.74 13.72 3.36
C GLY A 244 -4.74 15.13 2.75
N ALA A 245 -5.61 15.33 1.78
CA ALA A 245 -5.78 16.64 1.12
C ALA A 245 -6.22 17.73 2.11
N ILE A 246 -5.49 18.82 2.14
CA ILE A 246 -5.75 20.01 2.96
C ILE A 246 -5.48 21.27 2.12
N ASP A 247 -6.18 22.37 2.41
CA ASP A 247 -5.90 23.68 1.83
C ASP A 247 -4.47 24.13 2.20
N PRO A 248 -3.60 24.43 1.23
CA PRO A 248 -2.26 24.96 1.49
C PRO A 248 -2.26 26.21 2.39
N SER A 249 -3.28 27.07 2.28
CA SER A 249 -3.41 28.26 3.12
C SER A 249 -3.67 27.89 4.60
N ALA A 250 -4.40 26.81 4.85
CA ALA A 250 -4.57 26.30 6.21
C ALA A 250 -3.25 25.80 6.81
N VAL A 251 -2.40 25.17 5.99
CA VAL A 251 -1.05 24.72 6.41
C VAL A 251 -0.21 25.93 6.83
N LEU A 252 -0.12 26.94 5.97
CA LEU A 252 0.64 28.16 6.26
C LEU A 252 0.09 28.91 7.48
N PHE A 253 -1.24 28.99 7.63
CA PHE A 253 -1.89 29.62 8.78
C PHE A 253 -1.54 28.92 10.11
N ILE A 254 -1.57 27.59 10.15
CA ILE A 254 -1.19 26.83 11.34
C ILE A 254 0.28 27.02 11.66
N MET A 255 1.16 26.99 10.64
CA MET A 255 2.60 27.23 10.82
C MET A 255 2.86 28.58 11.48
N GLU A 256 2.19 29.64 11.01
CA GLU A 256 2.32 30.99 11.57
C GLU A 256 1.78 31.06 13.00
N LYS A 257 0.57 30.52 13.28
CA LYS A 257 -0.06 30.59 14.60
C LYS A 257 0.68 29.82 15.68
N GLU A 258 1.20 28.65 15.32
CA GLU A 258 1.91 27.75 16.24
C GLU A 258 3.44 27.93 16.18
N ASN A 259 3.94 28.84 15.35
CA ASN A 259 5.37 29.09 15.11
C ASN A 259 6.14 27.81 14.75
N LEU A 260 5.58 27.00 13.84
CA LEU A 260 6.17 25.71 13.45
C LEU A 260 7.18 25.88 12.32
N SER A 261 8.32 25.19 12.46
CA SER A 261 9.25 24.96 11.34
C SER A 261 8.63 24.04 10.29
N VAL A 262 9.19 24.03 9.08
CA VAL A 262 8.78 23.11 8.00
C VAL A 262 8.84 21.66 8.45
N LYS A 263 9.86 21.25 9.21
CA LYS A 263 10.03 19.89 9.72
C LYS A 263 8.98 19.51 10.76
N GLU A 264 8.60 20.44 11.63
CA GLU A 264 7.56 20.22 12.62
C GLU A 264 6.19 20.12 11.96
N MET A 265 5.93 20.95 10.94
CA MET A 265 4.70 20.88 10.15
C MET A 265 4.62 19.57 9.36
N ASP A 266 5.71 19.14 8.71
CA ASP A 266 5.78 17.83 8.05
C ASP A 266 5.44 16.69 9.04
N THR A 267 6.00 16.74 10.25
CA THR A 267 5.71 15.77 11.31
C THR A 267 4.24 15.82 11.73
N LEU A 268 3.66 17.00 11.86
CA LEU A 268 2.25 17.18 12.21
C LEU A 268 1.34 16.55 11.16
N LEU A 269 1.57 16.87 9.88
CA LEU A 269 0.73 16.39 8.78
C LEU A 269 0.85 14.87 8.56
N ASN A 270 2.05 14.29 8.75
CA ASN A 270 2.31 12.88 8.49
C ASN A 270 2.06 11.96 9.68
N LYS A 271 2.27 12.43 10.93
CA LYS A 271 2.32 11.55 12.12
C LYS A 271 1.33 11.91 13.23
N LYS A 272 0.74 13.12 13.20
CA LYS A 272 -0.13 13.61 14.29
C LYS A 272 -1.51 14.04 13.81
N SER A 273 -1.82 13.86 12.54
CA SER A 273 -3.08 14.23 11.89
C SER A 273 -3.95 13.01 11.60
N GLY A 274 -4.78 13.10 10.61
CA GLY A 274 -5.62 11.99 10.16
C GLY A 274 -6.66 11.54 11.18
N ILE A 275 -6.96 10.26 11.17
CA ILE A 275 -7.91 9.62 12.09
C ILE A 275 -7.46 9.85 13.54
N LEU A 276 -6.17 9.68 13.83
CA LEU A 276 -5.58 9.96 15.14
C LEU A 276 -5.85 11.41 15.58
N GLY A 277 -5.56 12.38 14.73
CA GLY A 277 -5.70 13.81 15.04
C GLY A 277 -7.15 14.23 15.29
N ILE A 278 -8.09 13.67 14.53
CA ILE A 278 -9.52 13.97 14.70
C ILE A 278 -10.10 13.21 15.89
N SER A 279 -9.89 11.90 15.99
CA SER A 279 -10.48 11.05 17.03
C SER A 279 -9.89 11.32 18.42
N GLY A 280 -8.58 11.54 18.50
CA GLY A 280 -7.85 11.63 19.76
C GLY A 280 -7.63 10.28 20.46
N VAL A 281 -8.04 9.17 19.86
CA VAL A 281 -7.95 7.81 20.45
C VAL A 281 -6.77 7.04 19.89
N GLY A 282 -6.65 6.99 18.56
CA GLY A 282 -5.62 6.22 17.88
C GLY A 282 -5.75 6.28 16.36
N SER A 283 -4.85 5.59 15.68
CA SER A 283 -4.84 5.48 14.21
C SER A 283 -5.51 4.20 13.70
N ASP A 284 -5.83 3.26 14.57
CA ASP A 284 -6.49 1.99 14.24
C ASP A 284 -8.01 2.17 14.21
N ASP A 285 -8.63 1.87 13.06
CA ASP A 285 -10.09 2.01 12.90
C ASP A 285 -10.88 1.15 13.88
N ARG A 286 -10.33 0.03 14.35
CA ARG A 286 -10.99 -0.86 15.32
C ARG A 286 -11.18 -0.17 16.66
N ASP A 287 -10.14 0.51 17.15
CA ASP A 287 -10.19 1.24 18.43
C ASP A 287 -11.11 2.47 18.32
N VAL A 288 -11.02 3.16 17.16
CA VAL A 288 -11.86 4.32 16.86
C VAL A 288 -13.34 3.91 16.74
N LYS A 289 -13.65 2.79 16.09
CA LYS A 289 -15.01 2.21 15.99
C LYS A 289 -15.56 1.83 17.37
N ALA A 290 -14.74 1.19 18.20
CA ALA A 290 -15.12 0.80 19.54
C ALA A 290 -15.48 2.02 20.41
N GLU A 291 -14.64 3.06 20.41
CA GLU A 291 -14.91 4.29 21.15
C GLU A 291 -16.10 5.07 20.58
N ALA A 292 -16.30 5.09 19.26
CA ALA A 292 -17.48 5.70 18.65
C ALA A 292 -18.79 5.06 19.13
N ALA A 293 -18.76 3.76 19.46
CA ALA A 293 -19.92 3.03 19.95
C ALA A 293 -20.09 3.12 21.47
N SER A 294 -19.01 3.03 22.25
CA SER A 294 -19.05 2.96 23.71
C SER A 294 -19.01 4.33 24.40
N ASN A 295 -18.31 5.29 23.80
CA ASN A 295 -18.01 6.61 24.38
C ASN A 295 -17.36 6.55 25.78
N GLU A 296 -16.61 5.51 26.07
CA GLU A 296 -15.98 5.30 27.40
C GLU A 296 -14.99 6.40 27.76
N LYS A 297 -14.28 6.95 26.75
CA LYS A 297 -13.31 8.04 26.93
C LYS A 297 -13.93 9.44 26.73
N GLY A 298 -15.22 9.53 26.44
CA GLY A 298 -15.90 10.79 26.10
C GLY A 298 -15.51 11.36 24.72
N LEU A 299 -14.95 10.53 23.81
CA LEU A 299 -14.48 10.92 22.49
C LEU A 299 -15.31 10.32 21.35
N GLY A 300 -16.45 9.71 21.67
CA GLY A 300 -17.28 8.98 20.70
C GLY A 300 -17.71 9.82 19.50
N GLU A 301 -18.12 11.08 19.71
CA GLU A 301 -18.50 12.00 18.62
C GLU A 301 -17.33 12.31 17.69
N ARG A 302 -16.13 12.52 18.21
CA ARG A 302 -14.93 12.78 17.41
C ARG A 302 -14.50 11.52 16.64
N CYS A 303 -14.61 10.34 17.25
CA CYS A 303 -14.37 9.07 16.60
C CYS A 303 -15.34 8.85 15.45
N GLN A 304 -16.62 9.10 15.68
CA GLN A 304 -17.64 9.00 14.61
C GLN A 304 -17.39 10.03 13.51
N LEU A 305 -16.97 11.26 13.84
CA LEU A 305 -16.61 12.29 12.88
C LEU A 305 -15.44 11.83 11.99
N ALA A 306 -14.36 11.28 12.57
CA ALA A 306 -13.21 10.79 11.79
C ALA A 306 -13.64 9.73 10.77
N ARG A 307 -14.45 8.76 11.18
CA ARG A 307 -14.99 7.71 10.31
C ARG A 307 -15.95 8.28 9.23
N ASN A 308 -16.75 9.30 9.59
CA ASN A 308 -17.62 9.99 8.64
C ASN A 308 -16.82 10.74 7.57
N ILE A 309 -15.72 11.41 7.95
CA ILE A 309 -14.81 12.08 7.02
C ILE A 309 -14.23 11.06 6.04
N LEU A 310 -13.76 9.91 6.51
CA LEU A 310 -13.23 8.85 5.65
C LEU A 310 -14.28 8.40 4.63
N ALA A 311 -15.47 8.02 5.07
CA ALA A 311 -16.55 7.56 4.17
C ALA A 311 -16.96 8.66 3.17
N TYR A 312 -17.04 9.92 3.61
CA TYR A 312 -17.36 11.06 2.74
C TYR A 312 -16.30 11.28 1.66
N GLN A 313 -15.01 11.21 2.02
CA GLN A 313 -13.92 11.38 1.07
C GLN A 313 -13.88 10.23 0.05
N ILE A 314 -14.07 8.97 0.50
CA ILE A 314 -14.14 7.81 -0.42
C ILE A 314 -15.23 8.05 -1.45
N LYS A 315 -16.44 8.41 -1.02
CA LYS A 315 -17.56 8.70 -1.90
C LYS A 315 -17.24 9.82 -2.91
N ARG A 316 -16.63 10.92 -2.44
CA ARG A 316 -16.22 12.03 -3.31
C ARG A 316 -15.24 11.57 -4.40
N TYR A 317 -14.23 10.79 -4.06
CA TYR A 317 -13.25 10.32 -5.04
C TYR A 317 -13.85 9.31 -6.02
N ILE A 318 -14.74 8.42 -5.57
CA ILE A 318 -15.47 7.52 -6.48
C ILE A 318 -16.26 8.37 -7.50
N GLY A 319 -16.99 9.38 -7.05
CA GLY A 319 -17.74 10.28 -7.94
C GLY A 319 -16.83 11.04 -8.91
N ALA A 320 -15.73 11.62 -8.44
CA ALA A 320 -14.76 12.33 -9.27
C ALA A 320 -14.14 11.42 -10.34
N TYR A 321 -13.76 10.21 -9.97
CA TYR A 321 -13.14 9.24 -10.88
C TYR A 321 -14.14 8.62 -11.86
N THR A 322 -15.39 8.46 -11.44
CA THR A 322 -16.48 8.11 -12.38
C THR A 322 -16.61 9.16 -13.48
N ALA A 323 -16.56 10.45 -13.12
CA ALA A 323 -16.59 11.54 -14.10
C ALA A 323 -15.32 11.55 -14.97
N ALA A 324 -14.12 11.38 -14.39
CA ALA A 324 -12.86 11.37 -15.13
C ALA A 324 -12.76 10.22 -16.15
N MET A 325 -13.37 9.08 -15.86
CA MET A 325 -13.42 7.92 -16.76
C MET A 325 -14.59 7.94 -17.73
N ASP A 326 -15.54 8.88 -17.59
CA ASP A 326 -16.82 8.88 -18.31
C ASP A 326 -17.63 7.59 -18.05
N GLY A 327 -17.86 7.31 -16.77
CA GLY A 327 -18.59 6.13 -16.28
C GLY A 327 -17.75 5.20 -15.41
N ILE A 328 -18.42 4.17 -14.88
CA ILE A 328 -17.81 3.18 -13.99
C ILE A 328 -18.52 1.83 -14.14
N ASP A 329 -17.77 0.73 -14.15
CA ASP A 329 -18.30 -0.64 -14.18
C ASP A 329 -18.23 -1.32 -12.81
N ALA A 330 -17.14 -1.03 -12.07
CA ALA A 330 -16.93 -1.68 -10.76
C ALA A 330 -16.20 -0.78 -9.75
N ILE A 331 -16.51 -1.01 -8.48
CA ILE A 331 -15.78 -0.50 -7.31
C ILE A 331 -15.18 -1.70 -6.58
N VAL A 332 -13.90 -1.60 -6.20
CA VAL A 332 -13.21 -2.62 -5.42
C VAL A 332 -12.75 -2.04 -4.10
N PHE A 333 -13.15 -2.66 -3.00
CA PHE A 333 -12.65 -2.38 -1.66
C PHE A 333 -11.58 -3.40 -1.27
N THR A 334 -10.43 -2.91 -0.80
CA THR A 334 -9.28 -3.71 -0.39
C THR A 334 -8.47 -3.01 0.71
N GLY A 335 -7.48 -3.70 1.27
CA GLY A 335 -6.71 -3.22 2.41
C GLY A 335 -7.47 -3.38 3.73
N GLY A 336 -6.78 -3.20 4.86
CA GLY A 336 -7.30 -3.58 6.17
C GLY A 336 -8.68 -3.01 6.51
N ILE A 337 -8.93 -1.72 6.23
CA ILE A 337 -10.25 -1.08 6.42
C ILE A 337 -11.21 -1.50 5.30
N GLY A 338 -10.76 -1.48 4.04
CA GLY A 338 -11.59 -1.85 2.89
C GLY A 338 -12.14 -3.27 2.98
N GLU A 339 -11.34 -4.20 3.49
CA GLU A 339 -11.70 -5.61 3.66
C GLU A 339 -12.55 -5.88 4.92
N ASN A 340 -12.36 -5.10 6.02
CA ASN A 340 -12.93 -5.48 7.31
C ASN A 340 -13.95 -4.49 7.89
N ALA A 341 -14.07 -3.25 7.36
CA ALA A 341 -15.04 -2.27 7.83
C ALA A 341 -16.31 -2.29 6.96
N ASP A 342 -17.16 -3.27 7.17
CA ASP A 342 -18.42 -3.47 6.48
C ASP A 342 -19.33 -2.23 6.52
N ASP A 343 -19.40 -1.56 7.66
CA ASP A 343 -20.18 -0.36 7.88
C ASP A 343 -19.65 0.86 7.09
N ILE A 344 -18.33 0.98 6.87
CA ILE A 344 -17.76 2.02 6.00
C ILE A 344 -18.17 1.73 4.54
N ARG A 345 -18.02 0.49 4.06
CA ARG A 345 -18.44 0.09 2.71
C ARG A 345 -19.92 0.38 2.48
N ALA A 346 -20.77 -0.06 3.42
CA ALA A 346 -22.21 0.18 3.35
C ALA A 346 -22.53 1.68 3.31
N LYS A 347 -21.90 2.48 4.19
CA LYS A 347 -22.10 3.94 4.22
C LYS A 347 -21.71 4.63 2.93
N VAL A 348 -20.59 4.22 2.32
CA VAL A 348 -20.15 4.76 1.03
C VAL A 348 -21.14 4.42 -0.08
N CYS A 349 -21.56 3.15 -0.19
CA CYS A 349 -22.39 2.67 -1.29
C CYS A 349 -23.83 3.18 -1.23
N LYS A 350 -24.42 3.27 -0.02
CA LYS A 350 -25.80 3.78 0.17
C LYS A 350 -26.08 5.14 -0.44
N GLU A 351 -25.07 5.98 -0.53
CA GLU A 351 -25.22 7.35 -1.03
C GLU A 351 -24.76 7.51 -2.48
N LEU A 352 -24.51 6.37 -3.19
CA LEU A 352 -24.13 6.33 -4.61
C LEU A 352 -25.23 5.74 -5.51
N THR A 353 -26.48 5.81 -5.08
CA THR A 353 -27.65 5.28 -5.79
C THR A 353 -27.84 5.87 -7.18
N PHE A 354 -27.40 7.13 -7.38
CA PHE A 354 -27.45 7.79 -8.70
C PHE A 354 -26.55 7.10 -9.75
N LEU A 355 -25.56 6.33 -9.32
CA LEU A 355 -24.74 5.46 -10.17
C LEU A 355 -25.42 4.11 -10.45
N GLY A 356 -26.58 3.85 -9.83
CA GLY A 356 -27.28 2.58 -9.91
C GLY A 356 -26.63 1.49 -9.04
N ILE A 357 -25.92 1.89 -7.97
CA ILE A 357 -25.35 0.96 -6.99
C ILE A 357 -26.44 0.50 -6.03
N GLU A 358 -26.55 -0.81 -5.90
CA GLU A 358 -27.39 -1.48 -4.93
C GLU A 358 -26.58 -2.61 -4.29
N ILE A 359 -26.54 -2.67 -2.95
CA ILE A 359 -25.70 -3.62 -2.20
C ILE A 359 -26.53 -4.50 -1.27
N ASP A 360 -26.05 -5.72 -1.03
CA ASP A 360 -26.52 -6.62 0.03
C ASP A 360 -25.68 -6.38 1.30
N GLU A 361 -26.24 -5.58 2.23
CA GLU A 361 -25.54 -5.24 3.47
C GLU A 361 -25.37 -6.43 4.41
N GLU A 362 -26.33 -7.35 4.46
CA GLU A 362 -26.22 -8.52 5.35
C GLU A 362 -25.13 -9.48 4.85
N TYR A 363 -25.08 -9.71 3.54
CA TYR A 363 -23.98 -10.45 2.96
C TYR A 363 -22.65 -9.72 3.13
N GLY A 364 -22.65 -8.39 2.99
CA GLY A 364 -21.47 -7.55 3.18
C GLY A 364 -20.78 -7.69 4.54
N LYS A 365 -21.53 -8.00 5.60
CA LYS A 365 -20.99 -8.29 6.94
C LYS A 365 -20.19 -9.60 7.00
N THR A 366 -20.41 -10.51 6.07
CA THR A 366 -19.66 -11.78 5.97
C THR A 366 -18.35 -11.63 5.22
N LEU A 367 -18.20 -10.58 4.39
CA LEU A 367 -17.00 -10.29 3.59
C LEU A 367 -15.95 -9.58 4.45
N VAL A 368 -15.33 -10.31 5.37
CA VAL A 368 -14.32 -9.85 6.31
C VAL A 368 -13.25 -10.94 6.52
N LYS A 369 -12.11 -10.57 7.12
CA LYS A 369 -11.03 -11.51 7.48
C LYS A 369 -10.45 -12.28 6.29
N GLY A 370 -10.30 -11.62 5.14
CA GLY A 370 -9.75 -12.23 3.93
C GLY A 370 -10.79 -12.91 3.03
N ALA A 371 -12.09 -12.83 3.36
CA ALA A 371 -13.13 -13.28 2.45
C ALA A 371 -13.23 -12.34 1.24
N GLU A 372 -13.35 -12.91 0.04
CA GLU A 372 -13.63 -12.14 -1.18
C GLU A 372 -15.06 -12.41 -1.67
N GLY A 373 -15.66 -11.42 -2.33
CA GLY A 373 -16.99 -11.58 -2.91
C GLY A 373 -17.56 -10.31 -3.52
N GLU A 374 -18.67 -10.49 -4.23
CA GLU A 374 -19.47 -9.42 -4.81
C GLU A 374 -20.47 -8.91 -3.77
N LEU A 375 -20.33 -7.65 -3.37
CA LEU A 375 -21.23 -6.98 -2.41
C LEU A 375 -22.51 -6.46 -3.08
N SER A 376 -22.48 -6.21 -4.39
CA SER A 376 -23.62 -5.68 -5.15
C SER A 376 -24.71 -6.72 -5.37
N THR A 377 -25.97 -6.27 -5.39
CA THR A 377 -27.10 -7.13 -5.78
C THR A 377 -27.10 -7.38 -7.30
N GLU A 378 -27.93 -8.34 -7.75
CA GLU A 378 -28.10 -8.61 -9.19
C GLU A 378 -28.63 -7.38 -9.95
N ASN A 379 -29.43 -6.53 -9.30
CA ASN A 379 -30.01 -5.32 -9.90
C ASN A 379 -29.02 -4.16 -9.99
N SER A 380 -27.89 -4.25 -9.30
CA SER A 380 -26.88 -3.17 -9.31
C SER A 380 -26.26 -3.03 -10.70
N LYS A 381 -26.27 -1.80 -11.23
CA LYS A 381 -25.66 -1.46 -12.52
C LYS A 381 -24.14 -1.45 -12.42
N VAL A 382 -23.61 -0.91 -11.33
CA VAL A 382 -22.19 -0.87 -11.02
C VAL A 382 -21.91 -1.99 -10.02
N LYS A 383 -20.94 -2.84 -10.33
CA LYS A 383 -20.56 -3.94 -9.45
C LYS A 383 -19.68 -3.45 -8.31
N VAL A 384 -19.86 -4.03 -7.12
CA VAL A 384 -19.09 -3.69 -5.93
C VAL A 384 -18.48 -4.97 -5.37
N TYR A 385 -17.15 -4.98 -5.21
CA TYR A 385 -16.41 -6.15 -4.75
C TYR A 385 -15.61 -5.83 -3.49
N VAL A 386 -15.43 -6.85 -2.66
CA VAL A 386 -14.38 -6.92 -1.64
C VAL A 386 -13.35 -7.93 -2.14
N LEU A 387 -12.16 -7.48 -2.46
CA LEU A 387 -11.08 -8.33 -2.97
C LEU A 387 -9.81 -8.08 -2.14
N PRO A 388 -9.35 -9.07 -1.37
CA PRO A 388 -8.10 -8.95 -0.62
C PRO A 388 -6.92 -8.71 -1.56
N THR A 389 -6.06 -7.75 -1.21
CA THR A 389 -4.84 -7.49 -1.98
C THR A 389 -3.74 -8.51 -1.65
N ASN A 390 -2.87 -8.76 -2.62
CA ASN A 390 -1.68 -9.59 -2.45
C ASN A 390 -0.49 -8.95 -3.16
N GLU A 391 0.10 -7.95 -2.52
CA GLU A 391 1.20 -7.17 -3.08
C GLU A 391 2.47 -8.01 -3.24
N GLU A 392 2.72 -8.91 -2.29
CA GLU A 392 3.87 -9.79 -2.31
C GLU A 392 3.83 -10.75 -3.52
N LEU A 393 2.65 -11.26 -3.85
CA LEU A 393 2.49 -12.10 -5.04
C LEU A 393 2.75 -11.33 -6.33
N VAL A 394 2.34 -10.07 -6.41
CA VAL A 394 2.64 -9.21 -7.57
C VAL A 394 4.15 -9.03 -7.73
N ILE A 395 4.86 -8.75 -6.62
CA ILE A 395 6.32 -8.62 -6.61
C ILE A 395 6.98 -9.93 -7.06
N ALA A 396 6.50 -11.07 -6.55
CA ALA A 396 7.04 -12.38 -6.92
C ALA A 396 6.81 -12.71 -8.40
N ARG A 397 5.62 -12.41 -8.95
CA ARG A 397 5.30 -12.60 -10.38
C ARG A 397 6.18 -11.74 -11.28
N ASP A 398 6.38 -10.47 -10.94
CA ASP A 398 7.28 -9.58 -11.69
C ASP A 398 8.72 -10.06 -11.62
N THR A 399 9.16 -10.51 -10.43
CA THR A 399 10.50 -11.08 -10.23
C THR A 399 10.70 -12.30 -11.11
N LYS A 400 9.75 -13.25 -11.09
CA LYS A 400 9.79 -14.44 -11.94
C LYS A 400 9.86 -14.07 -13.41
N ALA A 401 8.98 -13.20 -13.88
CA ALA A 401 8.91 -12.81 -15.29
C ALA A 401 10.21 -12.16 -15.80
N ILE A 402 10.86 -11.31 -14.97
CA ILE A 402 12.12 -10.65 -15.31
C ILE A 402 13.27 -11.68 -15.34
N VAL A 403 13.34 -12.56 -14.34
CA VAL A 403 14.41 -13.58 -14.25
C VAL A 403 14.30 -14.63 -15.35
N GLU A 404 13.09 -15.06 -15.73
CA GLU A 404 12.89 -16.01 -16.82
C GLU A 404 13.17 -15.40 -18.22
N ALA A 405 13.22 -14.06 -18.31
CA ALA A 405 13.56 -13.35 -19.56
C ALA A 405 15.05 -13.01 -19.70
N MET A 406 15.91 -13.34 -18.71
CA MET A 406 17.37 -13.16 -18.75
C MET A 406 18.04 -14.24 -19.61
#